data_1bf38a86fe7746caa30e7d906eafca37
#
_entry.id   1bf38a86fe7746caa30e7d906eafca37
#
_cell.length_a   1.000
_cell.length_b   1.000
_cell.length_c   1.000
_cell.angle_alpha   90.00
_cell.angle_beta   90.00
_cell.angle_gamma   90.00
#
_symmetry.space_group_name_H-M   'P 1'
#
loop_
_entity.id
_entity.type
_entity.pdbx_description
1 polymer ?
#
loop_
_entity_poly.entity_id
_entity_poly.type
_entity_poly.pdbx_seq_one_letter_code
_entity_poly.pdbx_strand_id
1 'polypeptide(L)'
;FITFGRSRRNVEVILKEAKDKLDAAGFLGMARVGGKNPADLIAGYRGGYTPLERKEIERKMTEGELTGLVSTNALELGIDIGKLDATVIVGYPGTRASFWQQSGRAGRSGSACVNYLILENEPFDQYIAIDPEWLFSRESENAIVDPDNLLIELAHLRAAAAEMPLSL
;
A
#
# COMPACT_ATOMS: atom_id res chain seq x y z
N PHE A 1 -1.00 0.15 11.44
CA PHE A 1 -0.18 -0.53 10.44
C PHE A 1 -0.88 -0.64 9.08
N ILE A 2 -0.12 -0.92 8.03
CA ILE A 2 -0.68 -1.28 6.73
C ILE A 2 0.00 -2.55 6.20
N THR A 3 -0.79 -3.43 5.58
CA THR A 3 -0.29 -4.63 4.89
C THR A 3 -0.58 -4.51 3.40
N PHE A 4 0.44 -4.67 2.57
CA PHE A 4 0.32 -4.67 1.12
C PHE A 4 0.30 -6.10 0.58
N GLY A 5 -0.72 -6.42 -0.22
CA GLY A 5 -0.83 -7.67 -0.96
C GLY A 5 -0.75 -7.43 -2.46
N ARG A 6 -0.18 -8.37 -3.21
CA ARG A 6 0.05 -8.26 -4.66
C ARG A 6 -1.22 -8.20 -5.51
N SER A 7 -2.34 -8.69 -5.00
CA SER A 7 -3.59 -8.77 -5.76
C SER A 7 -4.81 -8.58 -4.86
N ARG A 8 -5.96 -8.27 -5.48
CA ARG A 8 -7.23 -8.19 -4.76
C ARG A 8 -7.56 -9.50 -4.01
N ARG A 9 -7.26 -10.64 -4.63
CA ARG A 9 -7.45 -11.96 -4.01
C ARG A 9 -6.54 -12.14 -2.79
N ASN A 10 -5.26 -11.77 -2.89
CA ASN A 10 -4.34 -11.82 -1.75
C ASN A 10 -4.83 -10.96 -0.59
N VAL A 11 -5.28 -9.75 -0.87
CA VAL A 11 -5.83 -8.84 0.15
C VAL A 11 -6.99 -9.49 0.89
N GLU A 12 -7.94 -10.11 0.18
CA GLU A 12 -9.09 -10.77 0.81
C GLU A 12 -8.65 -12.00 1.65
N VAL A 13 -7.70 -12.78 1.15
CA VAL A 13 -7.16 -13.94 1.89
C VAL A 13 -6.44 -13.49 3.15
N ILE A 14 -5.52 -12.52 3.02
CA ILE A 14 -4.76 -11.97 4.16
C ILE A 14 -5.72 -11.37 5.19
N LEU A 15 -6.70 -10.58 4.75
CA LEU A 15 -7.67 -9.95 5.63
C LEU A 15 -8.51 -10.99 6.40
N LYS A 16 -9.00 -12.01 5.69
CA LYS A 16 -9.78 -13.09 6.30
C LYS A 16 -8.94 -13.85 7.32
N GLU A 17 -7.78 -14.34 6.93
CA GLU A 17 -6.86 -15.08 7.81
C GLU A 17 -6.47 -14.25 9.06
N ALA A 18 -6.19 -12.97 8.88
CA ALA A 18 -5.86 -12.08 9.99
C ALA A 18 -7.06 -11.92 10.94
N LYS A 19 -8.27 -11.72 10.42
CA LYS A 19 -9.49 -11.61 11.22
C LYS A 19 -9.78 -12.90 11.98
N ASP A 20 -9.74 -14.03 11.31
CA ASP A 20 -10.00 -15.34 11.92
C ASP A 20 -9.03 -15.60 13.09
N LYS A 21 -7.74 -15.30 12.93
CA LYS A 21 -6.73 -15.43 13.98
C LYS A 21 -6.92 -14.44 15.13
N LEU A 22 -7.27 -13.20 14.82
CA LEU A 22 -7.52 -12.14 15.81
C LEU A 22 -8.80 -12.42 16.59
N ASP A 23 -9.85 -12.94 15.96
CA ASP A 23 -11.08 -13.37 16.61
C ASP A 23 -10.80 -14.52 17.60
N ALA A 24 -10.03 -15.52 17.18
CA ALA A 24 -9.64 -16.63 18.05
C ALA A 24 -8.82 -16.13 19.26
N ALA A 25 -7.87 -15.20 19.06
CA ALA A 25 -7.09 -14.59 20.13
C ALA A 25 -7.96 -13.72 21.06
N GLY A 26 -8.91 -12.99 20.51
CA GLY A 26 -9.90 -12.19 21.26
C GLY A 26 -10.83 -13.05 22.11
N PHE A 27 -11.29 -14.18 21.58
CA PHE A 27 -12.09 -15.15 22.31
C PHE A 27 -11.34 -15.74 23.52
N LEU A 28 -10.05 -16.01 23.37
CA LEU A 28 -9.19 -16.47 24.45
C LEU A 28 -8.82 -15.37 25.47
N GLY A 29 -9.32 -14.15 25.31
CA GLY A 29 -8.99 -13.02 26.18
C GLY A 29 -7.56 -12.49 26.06
N MET A 30 -6.81 -12.98 25.05
CA MET A 30 -5.39 -12.64 24.87
C MET A 30 -5.15 -11.29 24.21
N ALA A 31 -6.16 -10.75 23.51
CA ALA A 31 -6.02 -9.48 22.83
C ALA A 31 -7.32 -8.67 22.89
N ARG A 32 -7.28 -7.52 23.52
CA ARG A 32 -8.31 -6.48 23.39
C ARG A 32 -7.62 -5.13 23.31
N VAL A 33 -7.99 -4.34 22.30
CA VAL A 33 -7.45 -2.97 22.11
C VAL A 33 -8.59 -2.00 22.44
N GLY A 34 -8.45 -1.26 23.56
CA GLY A 34 -9.50 -0.35 23.99
C GLY A 34 -10.86 -1.04 24.24
N GLY A 35 -10.86 -2.32 24.65
CA GLY A 35 -12.08 -3.10 24.88
C GLY A 35 -12.74 -3.69 23.62
N LYS A 36 -12.25 -3.33 22.42
CA LYS A 36 -12.74 -3.84 21.12
C LYS A 36 -12.01 -5.13 20.72
N ASN A 37 -12.67 -5.95 19.90
CA ASN A 37 -12.02 -7.08 19.25
C ASN A 37 -11.04 -6.57 18.19
N PRO A 38 -9.76 -6.99 18.20
CA PRO A 38 -8.78 -6.58 17.19
C PRO A 38 -9.20 -6.86 15.73
N ALA A 39 -10.01 -7.91 15.50
CA ALA A 39 -10.54 -8.22 14.18
C ALA A 39 -11.46 -7.10 13.62
N ASP A 40 -12.15 -6.36 14.50
CA ASP A 40 -12.99 -5.23 14.11
C ASP A 40 -12.19 -3.96 13.79
N LEU A 41 -10.91 -3.94 14.19
CA LEU A 41 -10.01 -2.80 14.03
C LEU A 41 -9.18 -2.87 12.74
N ILE A 42 -9.39 -3.89 11.90
CA ILE A 42 -8.71 -4.03 10.62
C ILE A 42 -9.71 -4.07 9.46
N ALA A 43 -9.36 -3.41 8.37
CA ALA A 43 -10.20 -3.34 7.18
C ALA A 43 -9.40 -3.61 5.89
N GLY A 44 -10.10 -4.06 4.84
CA GLY A 44 -9.54 -4.13 3.50
C GLY A 44 -9.64 -2.77 2.79
N TYR A 45 -8.71 -2.50 1.88
CA TYR A 45 -8.75 -1.32 1.00
C TYR A 45 -8.29 -1.71 -0.40
N ARG A 46 -9.15 -1.56 -1.40
CA ARG A 46 -8.83 -1.97 -2.78
C ARG A 46 -9.63 -1.19 -3.82
N GLY A 47 -9.17 -1.22 -5.06
CA GLY A 47 -9.75 -0.49 -6.18
C GLY A 47 -11.17 -0.93 -6.63
N GLY A 48 -11.81 -1.89 -5.97
CA GLY A 48 -13.21 -2.29 -6.23
C GLY A 48 -14.23 -1.62 -5.32
N TYR A 49 -13.79 -0.84 -4.34
CA TYR A 49 -14.67 -0.10 -3.44
C TYR A 49 -15.14 1.20 -4.09
N THR A 50 -16.35 1.62 -3.77
CA THR A 50 -16.87 2.92 -4.18
C THR A 50 -16.06 4.06 -3.58
N PRO A 51 -16.08 5.27 -4.16
CA PRO A 51 -15.41 6.43 -3.57
C PRO A 51 -15.86 6.74 -2.15
N LEU A 52 -17.14 6.51 -1.82
CA LEU A 52 -17.68 6.73 -0.48
C LEU A 52 -17.13 5.72 0.54
N GLU A 53 -17.10 4.44 0.19
CA GLU A 53 -16.51 3.39 1.05
C GLU A 53 -15.04 3.67 1.32
N ARG A 54 -14.27 4.07 0.30
CA ARG A 54 -12.85 4.41 0.48
C ARG A 54 -12.65 5.57 1.43
N LYS A 55 -13.38 6.68 1.24
CA LYS A 55 -13.33 7.84 2.13
C LYS A 55 -13.69 7.49 3.57
N GLU A 56 -14.67 6.60 3.76
CA GLU A 56 -15.06 6.17 5.10
C GLU A 56 -13.97 5.34 5.79
N ILE A 57 -13.29 4.46 5.06
CA ILE A 57 -12.14 3.69 5.59
C ILE A 57 -10.97 4.63 5.92
N GLU A 58 -10.67 5.57 5.05
CA GLU A 58 -9.62 6.59 5.25
C GLU A 58 -9.92 7.44 6.50
N ARG A 59 -11.16 7.92 6.66
CA ARG A 59 -11.59 8.64 7.86
C ARG A 59 -11.39 7.81 9.12
N LYS A 60 -11.90 6.56 9.13
CA LYS A 60 -11.76 5.65 10.28
C LYS A 60 -10.31 5.38 10.65
N MET A 61 -9.43 5.28 9.68
CA MET A 61 -8.01 5.10 9.92
C MET A 61 -7.37 6.35 10.53
N THR A 62 -7.70 7.54 10.01
CA THR A 62 -7.19 8.82 10.49
C THR A 62 -7.70 9.15 11.91
N GLU A 63 -8.95 8.82 12.22
CA GLU A 63 -9.56 9.03 13.53
C GLU A 63 -9.18 7.95 14.57
N GLY A 64 -8.42 6.90 14.16
CA GLY A 64 -7.99 5.83 15.05
C GLY A 64 -9.09 4.81 15.39
N GLU A 65 -10.21 4.82 14.66
CA GLU A 65 -11.23 3.78 14.76
C GLU A 65 -10.75 2.44 14.19
N LEU A 66 -9.84 2.50 13.21
CA LEU A 66 -9.10 1.37 12.68
C LEU A 66 -7.62 1.49 13.07
N THR A 67 -6.98 0.36 13.31
CA THR A 67 -5.55 0.26 13.62
C THR A 67 -4.75 -0.34 12.48
N GLY A 68 -5.41 -0.97 11.52
CA GLY A 68 -4.75 -1.63 10.41
C GLY A 68 -5.57 -1.69 9.13
N LEU A 69 -4.85 -1.63 8.00
CA LEU A 69 -5.41 -1.83 6.68
C LEU A 69 -4.70 -2.96 5.95
N VAL A 70 -5.43 -3.71 5.15
CA VAL A 70 -4.88 -4.65 4.17
C VAL A 70 -5.24 -4.12 2.78
N SER A 71 -4.24 -3.78 1.97
CA SER A 71 -4.42 -3.09 0.70
C SER A 71 -3.65 -3.74 -0.44
N THR A 72 -4.07 -3.45 -1.66
CA THR A 72 -3.22 -3.56 -2.84
C THR A 72 -2.30 -2.34 -2.91
N ASN A 73 -1.58 -2.16 -4.02
CA ASN A 73 -0.85 -0.93 -4.33
C ASN A 73 -1.72 0.36 -4.40
N ALA A 74 -3.03 0.25 -4.22
CA ALA A 74 -3.94 1.40 -4.20
C ALA A 74 -3.62 2.45 -3.11
N LEU A 75 -2.96 2.04 -2.02
CA LEU A 75 -2.47 2.92 -0.96
C LEU A 75 -0.96 3.21 -1.05
N GLU A 76 -0.32 2.83 -2.13
CA GLU A 76 1.09 3.12 -2.38
C GLU A 76 1.34 4.61 -2.59
N LEU A 77 0.41 5.31 -3.24
CA LEU A 77 0.53 6.72 -3.62
C LEU A 77 -0.68 7.56 -3.17
N GLY A 78 -0.42 8.83 -2.91
CA GLY A 78 -1.38 9.93 -2.98
C GLY A 78 -2.43 10.06 -1.86
N ILE A 79 -2.53 9.13 -0.91
CA ILE A 79 -3.57 9.19 0.14
C ILE A 79 -2.91 9.36 1.51
N ASP A 80 -3.40 10.32 2.28
CA ASP A 80 -3.02 10.47 3.67
C ASP A 80 -3.94 9.61 4.55
N ILE A 81 -3.36 8.59 5.18
CA ILE A 81 -4.03 7.66 6.08
C ILE A 81 -3.57 7.80 7.53
N GLY A 82 -2.97 8.95 7.85
CA GLY A 82 -2.48 9.24 9.18
C GLY A 82 -1.14 8.58 9.51
N LYS A 83 -0.83 8.52 10.80
CA LYS A 83 0.43 7.95 11.30
C LYS A 83 0.38 6.43 11.30
N LEU A 84 1.39 5.83 10.69
CA LEU A 84 1.57 4.38 10.69
C LEU A 84 2.92 4.03 11.34
N ASP A 85 2.90 3.08 12.25
CA ASP A 85 4.07 2.60 12.96
C ASP A 85 4.74 1.41 12.25
N ALA A 86 3.98 0.73 11.39
CA ALA A 86 4.49 -0.44 10.67
C ALA A 86 3.89 -0.59 9.27
N THR A 87 4.70 -1.11 8.34
CA THR A 87 4.23 -1.68 7.08
C THR A 87 4.59 -3.16 7.01
N VAL A 88 3.73 -3.92 6.35
CA VAL A 88 3.96 -5.34 6.02
C VAL A 88 3.76 -5.49 4.52
N ILE A 89 4.78 -5.90 3.80
CA ILE A 89 4.74 -6.09 2.35
C ILE A 89 4.81 -7.60 2.10
N VAL A 90 3.76 -8.16 1.51
CA VAL A 90 3.65 -9.61 1.24
C VAL A 90 4.06 -9.88 -0.21
N GLY A 91 5.23 -10.47 -0.37
CA GLY A 91 5.94 -10.63 -1.63
C GLY A 91 6.57 -9.33 -2.13
N TYR A 92 7.66 -9.45 -2.89
CA TYR A 92 8.29 -8.28 -3.51
C TYR A 92 7.34 -7.60 -4.51
N PRO A 93 7.13 -6.28 -4.45
CA PRO A 93 6.10 -5.60 -5.24
C PRO A 93 6.44 -5.42 -6.73
N GLY A 94 7.56 -5.98 -7.19
CA GLY A 94 7.98 -5.97 -8.59
C GLY A 94 8.98 -4.91 -8.96
N THR A 95 9.03 -3.78 -8.24
CA THR A 95 10.05 -2.73 -8.42
C THR A 95 10.57 -2.22 -7.07
N ARG A 96 11.81 -1.73 -7.03
CA ARG A 96 12.36 -1.05 -5.85
C ARG A 96 11.61 0.23 -5.54
N ALA A 97 11.21 0.97 -6.57
CA ALA A 97 10.38 2.16 -6.40
C ALA A 97 9.12 1.86 -5.61
N SER A 98 8.37 0.83 -5.99
CA SER A 98 7.16 0.40 -5.28
C SER A 98 7.46 -0.07 -3.85
N PHE A 99 8.53 -0.84 -3.66
CA PHE A 99 8.98 -1.25 -2.32
C PHE A 99 9.24 -0.03 -1.40
N TRP A 100 9.98 0.97 -1.88
CA TRP A 100 10.27 2.18 -1.11
C TRP A 100 9.03 3.05 -0.87
N GLN A 101 8.11 3.12 -1.83
CA GLN A 101 6.85 3.84 -1.67
C GLN A 101 5.93 3.17 -0.64
N GLN A 102 5.85 1.84 -0.65
CA GLN A 102 5.08 1.07 0.33
C GLN A 102 5.71 1.15 1.73
N SER A 103 7.00 0.92 1.85
CA SER A 103 7.71 1.03 3.14
C SER A 103 7.69 2.45 3.70
N GLY A 104 7.77 3.47 2.85
CA GLY A 104 7.66 4.88 3.22
C GLY A 104 6.26 5.33 3.68
N ARG A 105 5.28 4.42 3.74
CA ARG A 105 3.98 4.70 4.38
C ARG A 105 4.05 4.75 5.90
N ALA A 106 4.98 4.04 6.52
CA ALA A 106 5.24 4.16 7.96
C ALA A 106 6.36 5.16 8.25
N GLY A 107 6.44 5.64 9.49
CA GLY A 107 7.53 6.49 9.98
C GLY A 107 7.49 7.94 9.51
N ARG A 108 6.36 8.43 9.04
CA ARG A 108 6.20 9.84 8.71
C ARG A 108 6.42 10.72 9.96
N SER A 109 6.99 11.88 9.79
CA SER A 109 7.29 12.85 10.86
C SER A 109 8.46 12.45 11.79
N GLY A 110 9.38 11.60 11.33
CA GLY A 110 10.59 11.24 12.09
C GLY A 110 10.37 10.28 13.26
N SER A 111 9.19 9.67 13.38
CA SER A 111 8.95 8.60 14.36
C SER A 111 9.58 7.28 13.93
N ALA A 112 10.04 6.49 14.90
CA ALA A 112 10.50 5.14 14.63
C ALA A 112 9.37 4.30 14.03
N CYS A 113 9.70 3.50 13.02
CA CYS A 113 8.77 2.57 12.38
C CYS A 113 9.46 1.25 12.06
N VAL A 114 8.67 0.25 11.76
CA VAL A 114 9.17 -1.05 11.31
C VAL A 114 8.53 -1.43 9.98
N ASN A 115 9.36 -1.95 9.08
CA ASN A 115 8.90 -2.46 7.79
C ASN A 115 9.24 -3.95 7.69
N TYR A 116 8.24 -4.77 7.40
CA TYR A 116 8.38 -6.19 7.17
C TYR A 116 8.19 -6.50 5.69
N LEU A 117 9.16 -7.16 5.08
CA LEU A 117 9.01 -7.80 3.77
C LEU A 117 8.88 -9.30 4.01
N ILE A 118 7.70 -9.85 3.75
CA ILE A 118 7.42 -11.28 3.82
C ILE A 118 7.63 -11.86 2.43
N LEU A 119 8.71 -12.59 2.27
CA LEU A 119 9.07 -13.22 1.00
C LEU A 119 8.25 -14.48 0.78
N GLU A 120 7.72 -14.64 -0.42
CA GLU A 120 6.97 -15.81 -0.85
C GLU A 120 7.89 -16.85 -1.53
N ASN A 121 7.34 -18.02 -1.87
CA ASN A 121 8.10 -19.06 -2.58
C ASN A 121 8.13 -18.79 -4.10
N GLU A 122 8.48 -17.55 -4.45
CA GLU A 122 8.67 -17.09 -5.82
C GLU A 122 10.16 -16.94 -6.11
N PRO A 123 10.64 -17.23 -7.32
CA PRO A 123 12.08 -17.20 -7.64
C PRO A 123 12.76 -15.88 -7.28
N PHE A 124 12.09 -14.76 -7.54
CA PHE A 124 12.66 -13.44 -7.28
C PHE A 124 12.68 -13.10 -5.78
N ASP A 125 11.65 -13.47 -5.05
CA ASP A 125 11.59 -13.33 -3.60
C ASP A 125 12.70 -14.15 -2.93
N GLN A 126 12.95 -15.38 -3.43
CA GLN A 126 14.02 -16.23 -2.95
C GLN A 126 15.42 -15.66 -3.28
N TYR A 127 15.56 -15.01 -4.45
CA TYR A 127 16.80 -14.29 -4.75
C TYR A 127 17.06 -13.16 -3.75
N ILE A 128 16.05 -12.36 -3.40
CA ILE A 128 16.16 -11.28 -2.40
C ILE A 128 16.50 -11.87 -1.01
N ALA A 129 15.98 -13.05 -0.67
CA ALA A 129 16.32 -13.72 0.59
C ALA A 129 17.81 -14.09 0.68
N ILE A 130 18.44 -14.45 -0.45
CA ILE A 130 19.85 -14.80 -0.54
C ILE A 130 20.74 -13.55 -0.59
N ASP A 131 20.32 -12.53 -1.33
CA ASP A 131 21.04 -11.26 -1.52
C ASP A 131 20.15 -10.05 -1.19
N PRO A 132 19.87 -9.77 0.09
CA PRO A 132 19.06 -8.62 0.49
C PRO A 132 19.71 -7.27 0.14
N GLU A 133 21.03 -7.22 0.05
CA GLU A 133 21.77 -6.01 -0.36
C GLU A 133 21.34 -5.51 -1.73
N TRP A 134 20.98 -6.41 -2.63
CA TRP A 134 20.45 -6.06 -3.94
C TRP A 134 19.25 -5.07 -3.84
N LEU A 135 18.39 -5.24 -2.84
CA LEU A 135 17.22 -4.38 -2.64
C LEU A 135 17.62 -3.00 -2.10
N PHE A 136 18.64 -2.93 -1.24
CA PHE A 136 18.98 -1.71 -0.50
C PHE A 136 20.10 -0.88 -1.14
N SER A 137 21.04 -1.51 -1.83
CA SER A 137 22.26 -0.86 -2.33
C SER A 137 22.10 -0.18 -3.69
N ARG A 138 21.02 -0.42 -4.41
CA ARG A 138 20.82 0.09 -5.76
C ARG A 138 19.75 1.18 -5.80
N GLU A 139 19.89 2.09 -6.72
CA GLU A 139 18.87 3.10 -7.01
C GLU A 139 17.57 2.47 -7.53
N SER A 140 16.46 3.20 -7.42
CA SER A 140 15.19 2.81 -8.03
C SER A 140 15.33 2.73 -9.54
N GLU A 141 14.42 1.99 -10.17
CA GLU A 141 14.38 1.84 -11.62
C GLU A 141 14.20 3.19 -12.30
N ASN A 142 14.96 3.42 -13.37
CA ASN A 142 14.83 4.63 -14.18
C ASN A 142 13.51 4.61 -14.96
N ALA A 143 12.79 5.73 -14.91
CA ALA A 143 11.66 5.93 -15.79
C ALA A 143 12.19 6.24 -17.20
N ILE A 144 11.73 5.48 -18.19
CA ILE A 144 12.00 5.76 -19.60
C ILE A 144 10.83 6.62 -20.09
N VAL A 145 11.15 7.87 -20.42
CA VAL A 145 10.19 8.83 -20.98
C VAL A 145 10.64 9.14 -22.41
N ASP A 146 9.73 9.00 -23.36
CA ASP A 146 9.89 9.45 -24.73
C ASP A 146 9.21 10.82 -24.88
N PRO A 147 9.95 11.93 -24.73
CA PRO A 147 9.38 13.27 -24.78
C PRO A 147 8.89 13.66 -26.19
N ASP A 148 9.41 13.00 -27.23
CA ASP A 148 9.10 13.28 -28.62
C ASP A 148 8.00 12.37 -29.19
N ASN A 149 7.24 11.68 -28.31
CA ASN A 149 6.15 10.83 -28.72
C ASN A 149 4.97 11.64 -29.25
N LEU A 150 4.87 11.73 -30.56
CA LEU A 150 3.87 12.53 -31.27
C LEU A 150 2.41 12.22 -30.87
N LEU A 151 2.08 10.96 -30.56
CA LEU A 151 0.72 10.60 -30.14
C LEU A 151 0.38 11.16 -28.78
N ILE A 152 1.32 11.16 -27.84
CA ILE A 152 1.17 11.74 -26.52
C ILE A 152 1.11 13.26 -26.64
N GLU A 153 2.01 13.86 -27.40
CA GLU A 153 2.07 15.30 -27.64
C GLU A 153 0.76 15.83 -28.22
N LEU A 154 0.22 15.20 -29.27
CA LEU A 154 -1.06 15.56 -29.86
C LEU A 154 -2.23 15.46 -28.88
N ALA A 155 -2.22 14.45 -28.02
CA ALA A 155 -3.25 14.31 -26.99
C ALA A 155 -3.19 15.44 -25.97
N HIS A 156 -1.98 15.82 -25.54
CA HIS A 156 -1.75 16.93 -24.62
C HIS A 156 -2.09 18.29 -25.26
N LEU A 157 -1.71 18.52 -26.51
CA LEU A 157 -2.08 19.73 -27.25
C LEU A 157 -3.59 19.89 -27.38
N ARG A 158 -4.32 18.80 -27.65
CA ARG A 158 -5.80 18.81 -27.69
C ARG A 158 -6.40 19.15 -26.33
N ALA A 159 -5.87 18.59 -25.26
CA ALA A 159 -6.34 18.90 -23.92
C ALA A 159 -6.08 20.35 -23.55
N ALA A 160 -4.88 20.86 -23.83
CA ALA A 160 -4.51 22.25 -23.60
C ALA A 160 -5.39 23.23 -24.42
N ALA A 161 -5.65 22.92 -25.70
CA ALA A 161 -6.53 23.73 -26.56
C ALA A 161 -8.00 23.72 -26.12
N ALA A 162 -8.45 22.67 -25.43
CA ALA A 162 -9.79 22.62 -24.86
C ALA A 162 -9.94 23.50 -23.62
N GLU A 163 -8.85 23.70 -22.86
CA GLU A 163 -8.84 24.58 -21.68
C GLU A 163 -8.61 26.05 -22.08
N MET A 164 -7.73 26.30 -23.04
CA MET A 164 -7.38 27.64 -23.48
C MET A 164 -7.01 27.62 -24.97
N PRO A 165 -7.60 28.53 -25.80
CA PRO A 165 -7.28 28.60 -27.22
C PRO A 165 -5.78 28.79 -27.45
N LEU A 166 -5.18 27.93 -28.27
CA LEU A 166 -3.79 28.08 -28.68
C LEU A 166 -3.71 29.16 -29.76
N SER A 167 -2.87 30.17 -29.56
CA SER A 167 -2.51 31.18 -30.58
C SER A 167 -1.12 30.90 -31.13
N LEU A 168 -0.93 31.13 -32.41
CA LEU A 168 0.37 31.10 -33.06
C LEU A 168 1.15 32.36 -32.69
#